data_ea5044e621401bd8357fab09e3d6ebbe
#
_entry.id   ea5044e621401bd8357fab09e3d6ebbe
#
_cell.length_a   1.000
_cell.length_b   1.000
_cell.length_c   1.000
_cell.angle_alpha   90.00
_cell.angle_beta   90.00
_cell.angle_gamma   90.00
#
_symmetry.space_group_name_H-M   'P 1'
#
loop_
_entity.id
_entity.type
_entity.pdbx_description
1 polymer ?
#
loop_
_entity_poly.entity_id
_entity_poly.type
_entity_poly.pdbx_seq_one_letter_code
_entity_poly.pdbx_strand_id
1 'polypeptide(L)'
;MSVKEDSFVVFDKVQKSYDGLSLVVKDLNLHIKKGEFLTMLGPSGSGKTTCLMMLAGFETATHGEILFDGKPINNIPPHKRDIGMVFQNYALFPHMTVGENISFPLEVRKIDKNERETKVINALEMVQMSEFINRKPAQLSGGQQQRIALARSLVFNPDLVLMDEPLGALDKQLREH
;
A
#
# COMPACT_ATOMS: atom_id res chain seq x y z
N MET A 1 -4.68 2.82 29.76
CA MET A 1 -3.57 2.00 29.23
C MET A 1 -2.64 2.93 28.47
N SER A 2 -1.37 3.03 28.86
CA SER A 2 -0.43 3.94 28.20
C SER A 2 -0.18 3.45 26.76
N VAL A 3 -0.57 4.24 25.78
CA VAL A 3 -0.04 4.15 24.41
C VAL A 3 1.49 4.15 24.60
N LYS A 4 2.19 3.12 24.10
CA LYS A 4 3.67 3.14 24.16
C LYS A 4 4.10 4.36 23.36
N GLU A 5 4.80 5.29 24.00
CA GLU A 5 5.16 6.63 23.52
C GLU A 5 5.85 6.69 22.13
N ASP A 6 6.21 5.55 21.53
CA ASP A 6 6.93 5.42 20.26
C ASP A 6 6.12 4.73 19.13
N SER A 7 4.79 4.57 19.27
CA SER A 7 4.01 3.85 18.26
C SER A 7 3.57 4.78 17.14
N PHE A 8 3.97 4.45 15.90
CA PHE A 8 3.63 5.20 14.69
C PHE A 8 2.28 4.77 14.09
N VAL A 9 2.01 3.44 14.09
CA VAL A 9 0.70 2.88 13.75
C VAL A 9 0.19 2.09 14.94
N VAL A 10 -1.08 2.31 15.31
CA VAL A 10 -1.74 1.56 16.38
C VAL A 10 -3.08 1.04 15.88
N PHE A 11 -3.31 -0.26 16.07
CA PHE A 11 -4.64 -0.85 16.04
C PHE A 11 -5.05 -1.09 17.49
N ASP A 12 -6.14 -0.47 17.93
CA ASP A 12 -6.69 -0.64 19.28
C ASP A 12 -8.06 -1.32 19.20
N LYS A 13 -8.12 -2.59 19.60
CA LYS A 13 -9.31 -3.44 19.62
C LYS A 13 -10.09 -3.43 18.31
N VAL A 14 -9.36 -3.41 17.19
CA VAL A 14 -9.97 -3.30 15.87
C VAL A 14 -10.68 -4.58 15.49
N GLN A 15 -11.94 -4.45 15.09
CA GLN A 15 -12.77 -5.53 14.59
C GLN A 15 -13.29 -5.20 13.19
N LYS A 16 -13.47 -6.23 12.36
CA LYS A 16 -14.12 -6.10 11.06
C LYS A 16 -15.07 -7.25 10.81
N SER A 17 -16.31 -6.90 10.51
CA SER A 17 -17.32 -7.78 9.94
C SER A 17 -17.85 -7.19 8.64
N TYR A 18 -18.15 -8.04 7.65
CA TYR A 18 -18.79 -7.63 6.40
C TYR A 18 -20.28 -7.91 6.37
N ASP A 19 -20.74 -8.88 7.15
CA ASP A 19 -22.12 -9.36 7.23
C ASP A 19 -22.84 -8.99 8.55
N GLY A 20 -22.09 -8.39 9.49
CA GLY A 20 -22.58 -8.08 10.83
C GLY A 20 -22.70 -9.30 11.77
N LEU A 21 -22.39 -10.51 11.29
CA LEU A 21 -22.54 -11.77 12.02
C LEU A 21 -21.19 -12.39 12.39
N SER A 22 -20.27 -12.45 11.43
CA SER A 22 -18.96 -13.06 11.59
C SER A 22 -17.83 -12.01 11.54
N LEU A 23 -16.86 -12.15 12.44
CA LEU A 23 -15.70 -11.27 12.48
C LEU A 23 -14.55 -11.86 11.65
N VAL A 24 -14.14 -11.16 10.59
CA VAL A 24 -12.93 -11.45 9.81
C VAL A 24 -11.69 -10.99 10.58
N VAL A 25 -11.76 -9.85 11.25
CA VAL A 25 -10.78 -9.39 12.24
C VAL A 25 -11.49 -9.28 13.58
N LYS A 26 -10.97 -9.99 14.61
CA LYS A 26 -11.72 -10.22 15.85
C LYS A 26 -11.42 -9.25 16.98
N ASP A 27 -10.18 -8.93 17.23
CA ASP A 27 -9.72 -8.02 18.29
C ASP A 27 -8.24 -7.71 18.06
N LEU A 28 -7.97 -7.02 16.95
CA LEU A 28 -6.59 -6.72 16.58
C LEU A 28 -6.04 -5.60 17.46
N ASN A 29 -5.01 -5.94 18.23
CA ASN A 29 -4.21 -5.01 19.01
C ASN A 29 -2.77 -5.09 18.50
N LEU A 30 -2.29 -4.04 17.81
CA LEU A 30 -0.99 -4.02 17.17
C LEU A 30 -0.38 -2.64 17.27
N HIS A 31 0.90 -2.59 17.63
CA HIS A 31 1.69 -1.37 17.68
C HIS A 31 2.89 -1.51 16.75
N ILE A 32 3.06 -0.56 15.84
CA ILE A 32 4.17 -0.52 14.88
C ILE A 32 4.93 0.78 15.12
N LYS A 33 6.25 0.69 15.24
CA LYS A 33 7.11 1.86 15.44
C LYS A 33 7.46 2.54 14.11
N LYS A 34 7.85 3.79 14.16
CA LYS A 34 8.39 4.48 12.99
C LYS A 34 9.67 3.80 12.50
N GLY A 35 9.74 3.52 11.19
CA GLY A 35 10.87 2.81 10.57
C GLY A 35 10.90 1.30 10.80
N GLU A 36 9.89 0.73 11.43
CA GLU A 36 9.77 -0.72 11.60
C GLU A 36 9.32 -1.40 10.30
N PHE A 37 9.94 -2.55 10.00
CA PHE A 37 9.50 -3.46 8.95
C PHE A 37 8.69 -4.59 9.58
N LEU A 38 7.38 -4.64 9.29
CA LEU A 38 6.46 -5.64 9.82
C LEU A 38 5.98 -6.57 8.72
N THR A 39 6.03 -7.87 8.97
CA THR A 39 5.42 -8.90 8.09
C THR A 39 4.26 -9.57 8.78
N MET A 40 3.09 -9.57 8.13
CA MET A 40 1.90 -10.29 8.59
C MET A 40 1.87 -11.69 7.96
N LEU A 41 2.00 -12.73 8.78
CA LEU A 41 1.96 -14.13 8.36
C LEU A 41 0.64 -14.77 8.77
N GLY A 42 0.15 -15.70 7.96
CA GLY A 42 -1.07 -16.45 8.22
C GLY A 42 -1.69 -17.05 6.96
N PRO A 43 -2.61 -18.01 7.09
CA PRO A 43 -3.26 -18.65 5.95
C PRO A 43 -4.11 -17.65 5.14
N SER A 44 -4.51 -18.06 3.93
CA SER A 44 -5.49 -17.29 3.14
C SER A 44 -6.79 -17.15 3.93
N GLY A 45 -7.40 -15.97 3.87
CA GLY A 45 -8.64 -15.66 4.62
C GLY A 45 -8.44 -15.29 6.11
N SER A 46 -7.19 -15.21 6.61
CA SER A 46 -6.93 -14.82 8.01
C SER A 46 -7.08 -13.31 8.29
N GLY A 47 -7.55 -12.51 7.32
CA GLY A 47 -7.80 -11.08 7.52
C GLY A 47 -6.60 -10.15 7.25
N LYS A 48 -5.46 -10.64 6.75
CA LYS A 48 -4.26 -9.82 6.45
C LYS A 48 -4.58 -8.67 5.49
N THR A 49 -5.10 -8.99 4.31
CA THR A 49 -5.53 -8.00 3.32
C THR A 49 -6.55 -7.03 3.90
N THR A 50 -7.51 -7.52 4.71
CA THR A 50 -8.51 -6.67 5.38
C THR A 50 -7.84 -5.65 6.31
N CYS A 51 -6.84 -6.06 7.10
CA CYS A 51 -6.09 -5.14 7.96
C CYS A 51 -5.35 -4.07 7.15
N LEU A 52 -4.68 -4.46 6.05
CA LEU A 52 -4.02 -3.52 5.15
C LEU A 52 -5.03 -2.55 4.51
N MET A 53 -6.19 -3.05 4.06
CA MET A 53 -7.25 -2.23 3.46
C MET A 53 -7.85 -1.24 4.47
N MET A 54 -8.02 -1.63 5.74
CA MET A 54 -8.47 -0.73 6.80
C MET A 54 -7.43 0.36 7.07
N LEU A 55 -6.13 0.01 7.12
CA LEU A 55 -5.06 0.97 7.32
C LEU A 55 -4.91 1.92 6.13
N ALA A 56 -5.05 1.41 4.89
CA ALA A 56 -5.03 2.23 3.67
C ALA A 56 -6.30 3.09 3.48
N GLY A 57 -7.41 2.78 4.18
CA GLY A 57 -8.66 3.51 4.11
C GLY A 57 -9.64 3.07 3.03
N PHE A 58 -9.41 1.91 2.41
CA PHE A 58 -10.35 1.29 1.47
C PHE A 58 -11.46 0.53 2.20
N GLU A 59 -11.23 0.15 3.45
CA GLU A 59 -12.20 -0.47 4.34
C GLU A 59 -12.30 0.31 5.65
N THR A 60 -13.47 0.28 6.29
CA THR A 60 -13.68 0.89 7.60
C THR A 60 -13.75 -0.21 8.66
N ALA A 61 -13.11 -0.02 9.80
CA ALA A 61 -13.26 -0.90 10.95
C ALA A 61 -14.72 -0.89 11.44
N THR A 62 -15.24 -2.06 11.83
CA THR A 62 -16.58 -2.16 12.45
C THR A 62 -16.55 -1.65 13.88
N HIS A 63 -15.48 -1.97 14.62
CA HIS A 63 -15.22 -1.48 15.98
C HIS A 63 -13.72 -1.24 16.16
N GLY A 64 -13.37 -0.49 17.20
CA GLY A 64 -12.00 -0.14 17.53
C GLY A 64 -11.48 1.06 16.73
N GLU A 65 -10.24 1.40 16.98
CA GLU A 65 -9.63 2.60 16.42
C GLU A 65 -8.28 2.28 15.77
N ILE A 66 -8.00 2.95 14.64
CA ILE A 66 -6.69 2.91 13.99
C ILE A 66 -6.08 4.29 14.10
N LEU A 67 -4.90 4.37 14.72
CA LEU A 67 -4.13 5.61 14.85
C LEU A 67 -2.93 5.56 13.90
N PHE A 68 -2.65 6.68 13.29
CA PHE A 68 -1.47 6.92 12.45
C PHE A 68 -0.82 8.21 12.92
N ASP A 69 0.44 8.14 13.36
CA ASP A 69 1.16 9.25 14.00
C ASP A 69 0.33 9.92 15.10
N GLY A 70 -0.25 9.10 15.98
CA GLY A 70 -1.09 9.53 17.11
C GLY A 70 -2.48 10.08 16.74
N LYS A 71 -2.86 10.10 15.45
CA LYS A 71 -4.15 10.64 14.99
C LYS A 71 -5.07 9.51 14.52
N PRO A 72 -6.37 9.51 14.90
CA PRO A 72 -7.32 8.53 14.41
C PRO A 72 -7.58 8.72 12.91
N ILE A 73 -7.51 7.62 12.15
CA ILE A 73 -7.65 7.63 10.70
C ILE A 73 -8.87 6.89 10.17
N ASN A 74 -9.73 6.34 11.03
CA ASN A 74 -10.88 5.53 10.62
C ASN A 74 -11.76 6.23 9.56
N ASN A 75 -11.96 7.55 9.68
CA ASN A 75 -12.81 8.35 8.80
C ASN A 75 -12.02 9.17 7.76
N ILE A 76 -10.71 8.98 7.66
CA ILE A 76 -9.88 9.68 6.67
C ILE A 76 -9.89 8.85 5.36
N PRO A 77 -10.27 9.45 4.22
CA PRO A 77 -10.27 8.74 2.95
C PRO A 77 -8.83 8.41 2.49
N PRO A 78 -8.63 7.37 1.65
CA PRO A 78 -7.31 6.87 1.25
C PRO A 78 -6.36 7.95 0.73
N HIS A 79 -6.84 8.85 -0.14
CA HIS A 79 -6.03 9.89 -0.78
C HIS A 79 -5.53 10.99 0.18
N LYS A 80 -5.97 10.99 1.44
CA LYS A 80 -5.56 11.94 2.50
C LYS A 80 -4.72 11.29 3.60
N ARG A 81 -4.36 10.00 3.46
CA ARG A 81 -3.61 9.28 4.50
C ARG A 81 -2.10 9.29 4.33
N ASP A 82 -1.58 9.79 3.20
CA ASP A 82 -0.15 9.73 2.83
C ASP A 82 0.50 8.34 2.99
N ILE A 83 -0.28 7.31 2.69
CA ILE A 83 0.10 5.90 2.72
C ILE A 83 0.25 5.40 1.29
N GLY A 84 1.41 4.82 0.97
CA GLY A 84 1.64 4.10 -0.28
C GLY A 84 1.08 2.68 -0.20
N MET A 85 0.47 2.18 -1.30
CA MET A 85 -0.04 0.82 -1.35
C MET A 85 0.37 0.11 -2.63
N VAL A 86 0.90 -1.11 -2.46
CA VAL A 86 1.12 -2.08 -3.55
C VAL A 86 0.12 -3.22 -3.37
N PHE A 87 -0.79 -3.34 -4.32
CA PHE A 87 -1.81 -4.40 -4.34
C PHE A 87 -1.25 -5.71 -4.88
N GLN A 88 -1.84 -6.83 -4.52
CA GLN A 88 -1.46 -8.17 -4.98
C GLN A 88 -1.44 -8.30 -6.52
N ASN A 89 -2.36 -7.64 -7.22
CA ASN A 89 -2.44 -7.61 -8.68
C ASN A 89 -1.78 -6.37 -9.30
N TYR A 90 -0.94 -5.65 -8.51
CA TYR A 90 -0.26 -4.40 -8.85
C TYR A 90 -1.19 -3.21 -9.15
N ALA A 91 -2.44 -3.43 -9.54
CA ALA A 91 -3.46 -2.43 -9.85
C ALA A 91 -2.95 -1.28 -10.74
N LEU A 92 -2.11 -1.58 -11.75
CA LEU A 92 -1.68 -0.60 -12.73
C LEU A 92 -2.85 -0.25 -13.66
N PHE A 93 -2.96 1.03 -14.03
CA PHE A 93 -3.95 1.50 -14.99
C PHE A 93 -3.56 1.02 -16.39
N PRO A 94 -4.34 0.10 -17.01
CA PRO A 94 -3.92 -0.56 -18.28
C PRO A 94 -3.92 0.38 -19.47
N HIS A 95 -4.68 1.47 -19.44
CA HIS A 95 -4.78 2.47 -20.50
C HIS A 95 -3.67 3.52 -20.42
N MET A 96 -3.00 3.66 -19.29
CA MET A 96 -1.90 4.59 -19.04
C MET A 96 -0.56 3.96 -19.33
N THR A 97 0.42 4.77 -19.75
CA THR A 97 1.83 4.38 -19.82
C THR A 97 2.43 4.19 -18.41
N VAL A 98 3.63 3.67 -18.35
CA VAL A 98 4.42 3.55 -17.11
C VAL A 98 4.63 4.92 -16.45
N GLY A 99 5.06 5.92 -17.24
CA GLY A 99 5.25 7.27 -16.74
C GLY A 99 3.97 7.89 -16.20
N GLU A 100 2.83 7.72 -16.89
CA GLU A 100 1.53 8.21 -16.44
C GLU A 100 1.05 7.48 -15.17
N ASN A 101 1.26 6.16 -15.07
CA ASN A 101 0.95 5.41 -13.85
C ASN A 101 1.69 5.95 -12.62
N ILE A 102 3.00 6.27 -12.75
CA ILE A 102 3.80 6.81 -11.66
C ILE A 102 3.45 8.27 -11.40
N SER A 103 3.11 9.07 -12.42
CA SER A 103 2.70 10.46 -12.30
C SER A 103 1.35 10.63 -11.59
N PHE A 104 0.43 9.67 -11.73
CA PHE A 104 -0.95 9.78 -11.26
C PHE A 104 -1.10 10.18 -9.77
N PRO A 105 -0.38 9.59 -8.80
CA PRO A 105 -0.47 10.01 -7.40
C PRO A 105 -0.03 11.46 -7.16
N LEU A 106 0.89 11.97 -7.98
CA LEU A 106 1.36 13.36 -7.90
C LEU A 106 0.33 14.32 -8.50
N GLU A 107 -0.38 13.90 -9.55
CA GLU A 107 -1.46 14.69 -10.16
C GLU A 107 -2.63 14.87 -9.18
N VAL A 108 -3.03 13.79 -8.50
CA VAL A 108 -4.07 13.85 -7.47
C VAL A 108 -3.69 14.83 -6.35
N ARG A 109 -2.39 14.93 -6.03
CA ARG A 109 -1.84 15.87 -5.04
C ARG A 109 -1.59 17.28 -5.59
N LYS A 110 -1.91 17.53 -6.87
CA LYS A 110 -1.74 18.81 -7.56
C LYS A 110 -0.28 19.31 -7.57
N ILE A 111 0.68 18.39 -7.63
CA ILE A 111 2.09 18.73 -7.78
C ILE A 111 2.32 19.36 -9.17
N ASP A 112 3.17 20.38 -9.25
CA ASP A 112 3.52 21.07 -10.51
C ASP A 112 4.06 20.06 -11.56
N LYS A 113 3.82 20.35 -12.85
CA LYS A 113 4.18 19.47 -13.95
C LYS A 113 5.68 19.19 -14.00
N ASN A 114 6.52 20.21 -13.86
CA ASN A 114 7.97 20.06 -13.97
C ASN A 114 8.52 19.22 -12.79
N GLU A 115 7.99 19.46 -11.59
CA GLU A 115 8.33 18.68 -10.41
C GLU A 115 7.87 17.22 -10.56
N ARG A 116 6.68 16.98 -11.14
CA ARG A 116 6.17 15.61 -11.41
C ARG A 116 7.10 14.87 -12.36
N GLU A 117 7.49 15.47 -13.47
CA GLU A 117 8.39 14.86 -14.45
C GLU A 117 9.72 14.44 -13.80
N THR A 118 10.30 15.30 -12.98
CA THR A 118 11.53 14.99 -12.23
C THR A 118 11.33 13.82 -11.26
N LYS A 119 10.23 13.84 -10.48
CA LYS A 119 9.93 12.76 -9.54
C LYS A 119 9.68 11.42 -10.24
N VAL A 120 9.01 11.42 -11.38
CA VAL A 120 8.76 10.21 -12.19
C VAL A 120 10.06 9.62 -12.70
N ILE A 121 10.98 10.45 -13.22
CA ILE A 121 12.30 10.01 -13.71
C ILE A 121 13.08 9.37 -12.56
N ASN A 122 13.19 10.05 -11.42
CA ASN A 122 13.89 9.54 -10.24
C ASN A 122 13.30 8.22 -9.72
N ALA A 123 11.96 8.10 -9.71
CA ALA A 123 11.28 6.88 -9.28
C ALA A 123 11.55 5.71 -10.24
N LEU A 124 11.63 5.97 -11.55
CA LEU A 124 11.98 4.96 -12.56
C LEU A 124 13.44 4.52 -12.46
N GLU A 125 14.35 5.44 -12.21
CA GLU A 125 15.78 5.14 -11.99
C GLU A 125 15.98 4.26 -10.76
N MET A 126 15.29 4.56 -9.65
CA MET A 126 15.35 3.79 -8.41
C MET A 126 15.00 2.31 -8.62
N VAL A 127 14.03 2.02 -9.50
CA VAL A 127 13.59 0.65 -9.80
C VAL A 127 14.21 0.07 -11.08
N GLN A 128 15.15 0.78 -11.71
CA GLN A 128 15.83 0.40 -12.94
C GLN A 128 14.88 0.13 -14.13
N MET A 129 13.92 1.05 -14.34
CA MET A 129 12.87 0.92 -15.35
C MET A 129 12.74 2.15 -16.26
N SER A 130 13.77 2.99 -16.35
CA SER A 130 13.74 4.27 -17.10
C SER A 130 13.42 4.08 -18.59
N GLU A 131 13.92 3.02 -19.23
CA GLU A 131 13.67 2.70 -20.64
C GLU A 131 12.20 2.32 -20.94
N PHE A 132 11.41 2.01 -19.93
CA PHE A 132 10.03 1.55 -20.06
C PHE A 132 8.99 2.67 -19.91
N ILE A 133 9.41 3.93 -19.72
CA ILE A 133 8.53 5.06 -19.38
C ILE A 133 7.31 5.21 -20.31
N ASN A 134 7.49 4.91 -21.62
CA ASN A 134 6.43 5.04 -22.63
C ASN A 134 5.66 3.72 -22.88
N ARG A 135 6.01 2.61 -22.21
CA ARG A 135 5.31 1.33 -22.36
C ARG A 135 4.02 1.32 -21.55
N LYS A 136 3.09 0.48 -21.97
CA LYS A 136 1.86 0.17 -21.22
C LYS A 136 2.07 -1.09 -20.37
N PRO A 137 1.29 -1.28 -19.28
CA PRO A 137 1.40 -2.46 -18.42
C PRO A 137 1.37 -3.80 -19.16
N ALA A 138 0.54 -3.94 -20.20
CA ALA A 138 0.47 -5.15 -21.00
C ALA A 138 1.77 -5.53 -21.74
N GLN A 139 2.72 -4.60 -21.85
CA GLN A 139 4.01 -4.80 -22.50
C GLN A 139 5.13 -5.13 -21.50
N LEU A 140 4.78 -5.37 -20.24
CA LEU A 140 5.70 -5.62 -19.13
C LEU A 140 5.51 -7.03 -18.58
N SER A 141 6.61 -7.65 -18.13
CA SER A 141 6.55 -8.86 -17.32
C SER A 141 5.94 -8.59 -15.93
N GLY A 142 5.47 -9.63 -15.23
CA GLY A 142 4.91 -9.48 -13.89
C GLY A 142 5.88 -8.80 -12.91
N GLY A 143 7.17 -9.18 -12.92
CA GLY A 143 8.18 -8.54 -12.08
C GLY A 143 8.45 -7.07 -12.47
N GLN A 144 8.32 -6.71 -13.76
CA GLN A 144 8.40 -5.32 -14.20
C GLN A 144 7.19 -4.53 -13.72
N GLN A 145 5.97 -5.08 -13.85
CA GLN A 145 4.76 -4.45 -13.33
C GLN A 145 4.83 -4.22 -11.82
N GLN A 146 5.36 -5.18 -11.07
CA GLN A 146 5.58 -5.06 -9.63
C GLN A 146 6.51 -3.89 -9.30
N ARG A 147 7.64 -3.77 -9.99
CA ARG A 147 8.58 -2.64 -9.81
C ARG A 147 7.93 -1.30 -10.11
N ILE A 148 7.11 -1.20 -11.16
CA ILE A 148 6.36 0.03 -11.46
C ILE A 148 5.32 0.34 -10.38
N ALA A 149 4.60 -0.67 -9.86
CA ALA A 149 3.66 -0.48 -8.75
C ALA A 149 4.36 0.00 -7.48
N LEU A 150 5.56 -0.51 -7.20
CA LEU A 150 6.40 -0.05 -6.10
C LEU A 150 6.84 1.41 -6.32
N ALA A 151 7.37 1.76 -7.49
CA ALA A 151 7.74 3.12 -7.83
C ALA A 151 6.56 4.09 -7.68
N ARG A 152 5.36 3.71 -8.17
CA ARG A 152 4.14 4.50 -8.02
C ARG A 152 3.76 4.72 -6.55
N SER A 153 3.95 3.71 -5.70
CA SER A 153 3.64 3.83 -4.27
C SER A 153 4.63 4.71 -3.50
N LEU A 154 5.86 4.87 -4.00
CA LEU A 154 6.94 5.62 -3.36
C LEU A 154 7.10 7.06 -3.88
N VAL A 155 6.61 7.38 -5.09
CA VAL A 155 6.92 8.62 -5.82
C VAL A 155 6.57 9.92 -5.07
N PHE A 156 5.60 9.86 -4.17
CA PHE A 156 5.17 11.01 -3.35
C PHE A 156 5.79 11.02 -1.94
N ASN A 157 6.79 10.16 -1.66
CA ASN A 157 7.47 10.00 -0.38
C ASN A 157 6.50 9.75 0.79
N PRO A 158 5.72 8.67 0.76
CA PRO A 158 4.77 8.35 1.82
C PRO A 158 5.47 8.04 3.14
N ASP A 159 4.81 8.34 4.26
CA ASP A 159 5.29 7.99 5.59
C ASP A 159 5.21 6.48 5.90
N LEU A 160 4.35 5.76 5.18
CA LEU A 160 4.13 4.32 5.32
C LEU A 160 3.88 3.68 3.96
N VAL A 161 4.46 2.51 3.73
CA VAL A 161 4.16 1.68 2.55
C VAL A 161 3.55 0.36 2.99
N LEU A 162 2.41 0.02 2.41
CA LEU A 162 1.71 -1.23 2.59
C LEU A 162 1.90 -2.11 1.34
N MET A 163 2.18 -3.39 1.56
CA MET A 163 2.33 -4.37 0.47
C MET A 163 1.45 -5.59 0.76
N ASP A 164 0.51 -5.86 -0.15
CA ASP A 164 -0.35 -7.03 -0.06
C ASP A 164 0.24 -8.15 -0.92
N GLU A 165 0.76 -9.21 -0.28
CA GLU A 165 1.41 -10.37 -0.91
C GLU A 165 2.47 -10.01 -1.97
N PRO A 166 3.50 -9.19 -1.64
CA PRO A 166 4.43 -8.64 -2.63
C PRO A 166 5.27 -9.70 -3.36
N LEU A 167 5.35 -10.92 -2.84
CA LEU A 167 6.15 -12.01 -3.40
C LEU A 167 5.31 -13.03 -4.19
N GLY A 168 4.01 -12.81 -4.33
CA GLY A 168 3.09 -13.75 -4.98
C GLY A 168 3.42 -14.06 -6.45
N ALA A 169 4.07 -13.15 -7.17
CA ALA A 169 4.47 -13.37 -8.56
C ALA A 169 5.84 -14.08 -8.72
N LEU A 170 6.70 -13.97 -7.72
CA LEU A 170 8.01 -14.66 -7.71
C LEU A 170 7.89 -16.14 -7.30
N ASP A 171 6.84 -16.50 -6.57
CA ASP A 171 6.70 -17.81 -5.95
C ASP A 171 6.13 -18.91 -6.84
N LYS A 172 5.54 -18.60 -8.01
CA LYS A 172 4.98 -19.65 -8.86
C LYS A 172 6.05 -20.58 -9.46
N GLN A 173 7.27 -20.06 -9.69
CA GLN A 173 8.38 -20.89 -10.19
C GLN A 173 9.23 -21.54 -9.09
N LEU A 174 9.18 -21.02 -7.85
CA LEU A 174 9.94 -21.57 -6.71
C LEU A 174 9.13 -22.55 -5.85
N ARG A 175 7.82 -22.67 -6.04
CA ARG A 175 6.97 -23.63 -5.30
C ARG A 175 6.91 -25.03 -5.92
N GLU A 176 7.50 -25.25 -7.09
CA GLU A 176 7.47 -26.54 -7.80
C GLU A 176 8.81 -27.31 -7.73
N HIS A 177 9.71 -26.94 -6.78
CA HIS A 177 10.95 -27.68 -6.54
C HIS A 177 11.11 -28.04 -5.08
#